data_2b87989079dffb0bb234ed64c1600a69
#
_entry.id   2b87989079dffb0bb234ed64c1600a69
#
_cell.length_a   1.000
_cell.length_b   1.000
_cell.length_c   1.000
_cell.angle_alpha   90.00
_cell.angle_beta   90.00
_cell.angle_gamma   90.00
#
_symmetry.space_group_name_H-M   'P 1'
#
loop_
_entity.id
_entity.type
_entity.pdbx_description
1 polymer ?
#
loop_
_entity_poly.entity_id
_entity_poly.type
_entity_poly.pdbx_seq_one_letter_code
_entity_poly.pdbx_strand_id
1 'polypeptide(L)'
;MMDKKFYAIAVSTICAMNVYAGPVDVNKAQTMARKFIGNPVSVGPSVVQSRGTRTSEPSLHLFNNQDGEGFVIVAGDDRVGGVLGYSDRGRLDAENMSAPMKKLLERYARVVELVKVDSISVTPVYAKPPKASVKPLVSAEWSQDYPYNYYTPRSSTSGKPTYTGCTITAMAQVLYAHRWPKMRPEGVNRGKGAMAYDYYDWDNMLDSYSGGGY
;
A
#
# COMPACT_ATOMS: atom_id res chain seq x y z
N MET A 1 -67.59 13.80 22.16
CA MET A 1 -67.06 13.46 20.83
C MET A 1 -65.55 13.49 20.93
N MET A 2 -64.97 12.31 21.19
CA MET A 2 -63.51 12.21 21.47
C MET A 2 -62.83 11.61 20.25
N ASP A 3 -61.95 12.39 19.59
CA ASP A 3 -61.14 11.94 18.47
C ASP A 3 -60.02 11.04 18.97
N LYS A 4 -60.07 9.78 18.61
CA LYS A 4 -58.96 8.84 18.82
C LYS A 4 -57.93 8.98 17.70
N LYS A 5 -56.81 9.65 17.97
CA LYS A 5 -55.66 9.64 17.10
C LYS A 5 -54.92 8.32 17.24
N PHE A 6 -54.99 7.49 16.20
CA PHE A 6 -54.14 6.30 16.08
C PHE A 6 -52.73 6.70 15.68
N TYR A 7 -51.78 6.56 16.57
CA TYR A 7 -50.35 6.63 16.24
C TYR A 7 -49.91 5.26 15.71
N ALA A 8 -49.68 5.19 14.40
CA ALA A 8 -49.02 4.06 13.81
C ALA A 8 -47.50 4.14 14.11
N ILE A 9 -47.02 3.29 15.01
CA ILE A 9 -45.61 3.10 15.26
C ILE A 9 -45.08 2.23 14.13
N ALA A 10 -44.36 2.87 13.16
CA ALA A 10 -43.58 2.15 12.18
C ALA A 10 -42.35 1.57 12.88
N VAL A 11 -42.43 0.28 13.21
CA VAL A 11 -41.25 -0.47 13.66
C VAL A 11 -40.35 -0.68 12.43
N SER A 12 -39.37 0.17 12.24
CA SER A 12 -38.32 -0.02 11.28
C SER A 12 -37.42 -1.17 11.75
N THR A 13 -37.69 -2.36 11.21
CA THR A 13 -36.81 -3.51 11.38
C THR A 13 -35.53 -3.24 10.62
N ILE A 14 -34.53 -2.65 11.30
CA ILE A 14 -33.16 -2.61 10.80
C ILE A 14 -32.67 -4.06 10.79
N CYS A 15 -32.77 -4.73 9.64
CA CYS A 15 -32.01 -5.94 9.38
C CYS A 15 -30.53 -5.56 9.46
N ALA A 16 -29.93 -5.74 10.63
CA ALA A 16 -28.48 -5.78 10.78
C ALA A 16 -28.02 -6.99 9.97
N MET A 17 -27.67 -6.77 8.70
CA MET A 17 -26.92 -7.74 7.93
C MET A 17 -25.59 -7.92 8.63
N ASN A 18 -25.49 -8.98 9.45
CA ASN A 18 -24.21 -9.45 9.94
C ASN A 18 -23.40 -9.86 8.72
N VAL A 19 -22.56 -8.95 8.24
CA VAL A 19 -21.56 -9.26 7.20
C VAL A 19 -20.51 -10.13 7.89
N TYR A 20 -20.76 -11.43 7.94
CA TYR A 20 -19.75 -12.38 8.38
C TYR A 20 -18.62 -12.36 7.36
N ALA A 21 -17.42 -11.99 7.81
CA ALA A 21 -16.21 -12.18 7.05
C ALA A 21 -15.94 -13.68 6.86
N GLY A 22 -15.57 -14.10 5.66
CA GLY A 22 -15.36 -15.50 5.32
C GLY A 22 -15.06 -15.73 3.84
N PRO A 23 -15.36 -16.94 3.32
CA PRO A 23 -15.07 -17.29 1.93
C PRO A 23 -15.71 -16.31 0.94
N VAL A 24 -14.94 -16.00 -0.11
CA VAL A 24 -15.32 -15.09 -1.18
C VAL A 24 -15.51 -15.90 -2.45
N ASP A 25 -16.75 -16.02 -2.93
CA ASP A 25 -17.06 -16.63 -4.21
C ASP A 25 -16.68 -15.70 -5.38
N VAL A 26 -16.71 -16.23 -6.61
CA VAL A 26 -16.32 -15.49 -7.82
C VAL A 26 -17.18 -14.25 -8.08
N ASN A 27 -18.48 -14.28 -7.78
CA ASN A 27 -19.40 -13.16 -8.03
C ASN A 27 -19.13 -12.01 -7.04
N LYS A 28 -18.90 -12.35 -5.77
CA LYS A 28 -18.49 -11.40 -4.73
C LYS A 28 -17.13 -10.80 -5.07
N ALA A 29 -16.17 -11.64 -5.49
CA ALA A 29 -14.85 -11.19 -5.92
C ALA A 29 -14.92 -10.24 -7.13
N GLN A 30 -15.73 -10.57 -8.13
CA GLN A 30 -15.94 -9.71 -9.30
C GLN A 30 -16.58 -8.36 -8.93
N THR A 31 -17.52 -8.37 -8.00
CA THR A 31 -18.13 -7.14 -7.48
C THR A 31 -17.10 -6.26 -6.76
N MET A 32 -16.17 -6.86 -6.01
CA MET A 32 -15.06 -6.14 -5.39
C MET A 32 -14.11 -5.57 -6.45
N ALA A 33 -13.76 -6.35 -7.49
CA ALA A 33 -12.86 -5.94 -8.56
C ALA A 33 -13.39 -4.77 -9.37
N ARG A 34 -14.71 -4.68 -9.61
CA ARG A 34 -15.36 -3.56 -10.33
C ARG A 34 -15.13 -2.18 -9.72
N LYS A 35 -14.76 -2.10 -8.45
CA LYS A 35 -14.42 -0.84 -7.79
C LYS A 35 -13.05 -0.29 -8.22
N PHE A 36 -12.23 -1.12 -8.86
CA PHE A 36 -10.84 -0.82 -9.22
C PHE A 36 -10.60 -0.82 -10.73
N ILE A 37 -11.29 -1.70 -11.46
CA ILE A 37 -11.26 -1.80 -12.93
C ILE A 37 -12.68 -1.87 -13.47
N GLY A 38 -12.94 -1.30 -14.64
CA GLY A 38 -14.29 -1.11 -15.19
C GLY A 38 -15.05 -2.42 -15.41
N ASN A 39 -14.46 -3.36 -16.16
CA ASN A 39 -15.08 -4.61 -16.55
C ASN A 39 -14.17 -5.82 -16.23
N PRO A 40 -14.23 -6.37 -15.00
CA PRO A 40 -13.36 -7.46 -14.59
C PRO A 40 -13.76 -8.80 -15.22
N VAL A 41 -12.81 -9.43 -15.89
CA VAL A 41 -12.91 -10.77 -16.44
C VAL A 41 -11.88 -11.68 -15.79
N SER A 42 -12.30 -12.86 -15.35
CA SER A 42 -11.43 -13.82 -14.67
C SER A 42 -10.27 -14.28 -15.57
N VAL A 43 -9.08 -14.36 -14.99
CA VAL A 43 -7.85 -14.84 -15.65
C VAL A 43 -7.71 -16.36 -15.51
N GLY A 44 -8.76 -17.09 -15.88
CA GLY A 44 -8.73 -18.56 -15.85
C GLY A 44 -8.78 -19.18 -14.44
N PRO A 45 -8.73 -20.52 -14.35
CA PRO A 45 -8.69 -21.20 -13.06
C PRO A 45 -7.41 -20.82 -12.33
N SER A 46 -7.57 -20.51 -11.05
CA SER A 46 -6.53 -20.00 -10.14
C SER A 46 -5.13 -20.57 -10.43
N VAL A 47 -4.23 -19.70 -10.85
CA VAL A 47 -2.80 -20.05 -11.13
C VAL A 47 -2.10 -20.54 -9.84
N VAL A 48 -2.75 -20.40 -8.69
CA VAL A 48 -2.21 -20.82 -7.40
C VAL A 48 -3.22 -21.70 -6.68
N GLN A 49 -3.29 -22.97 -7.09
CA GLN A 49 -3.83 -24.00 -6.23
C GLN A 49 -2.76 -24.38 -5.20
N SER A 50 -3.02 -24.07 -3.95
CA SER A 50 -2.16 -24.54 -2.86
C SER A 50 -2.17 -26.07 -2.84
N ARG A 51 -1.00 -26.70 -3.02
CA ARG A 51 -0.85 -28.15 -2.91
C ARG A 51 -1.28 -28.58 -1.52
N GLY A 52 -2.46 -29.19 -1.39
CA GLY A 52 -2.81 -29.93 -0.18
C GLY A 52 -4.06 -29.50 0.56
N THR A 53 -4.81 -28.47 0.16
CA THR A 53 -6.05 -28.10 0.85
C THR A 53 -7.29 -28.69 0.16
N ARG A 54 -8.15 -29.32 0.97
CA ARG A 54 -9.42 -29.93 0.56
C ARG A 54 -10.56 -28.92 0.36
N THR A 55 -10.28 -27.61 0.27
CA THR A 55 -11.30 -26.61 0.06
C THR A 55 -11.58 -26.40 -1.42
N SER A 56 -12.83 -26.49 -1.83
CA SER A 56 -13.29 -26.32 -3.21
C SER A 56 -13.13 -24.87 -3.74
N GLU A 57 -12.94 -23.90 -2.84
CA GLU A 57 -12.87 -22.49 -3.17
C GLU A 57 -11.42 -22.02 -3.39
N PRO A 58 -11.19 -21.23 -4.44
CA PRO A 58 -9.85 -20.74 -4.74
C PRO A 58 -9.33 -19.81 -3.63
N SER A 59 -8.01 -19.81 -3.42
CA SER A 59 -7.36 -18.92 -2.48
C SER A 59 -7.30 -17.48 -2.99
N LEU A 60 -7.24 -17.31 -4.31
CA LEU A 60 -7.20 -16.00 -4.98
C LEU A 60 -8.11 -16.00 -6.20
N HIS A 61 -8.76 -14.87 -6.44
CA HIS A 61 -9.43 -14.55 -7.69
C HIS A 61 -8.64 -13.47 -8.43
N LEU A 62 -8.28 -13.74 -9.67
CA LEU A 62 -7.52 -12.84 -10.53
C LEU A 62 -8.42 -12.32 -11.65
N PHE A 63 -8.45 -11.01 -11.84
CA PHE A 63 -9.25 -10.38 -12.88
C PHE A 63 -8.41 -9.42 -13.70
N ASN A 64 -8.58 -9.45 -15.02
CA ASN A 64 -8.14 -8.39 -15.91
C ASN A 64 -9.31 -7.49 -16.29
N ASN A 65 -9.03 -6.24 -16.63
CA ASN A 65 -10.00 -5.38 -17.26
C ASN A 65 -10.24 -5.84 -18.71
N GLN A 66 -11.49 -6.09 -19.08
CA GLN A 66 -11.85 -6.51 -20.43
C GLN A 66 -11.63 -5.39 -21.45
N ASP A 67 -11.96 -4.17 -21.08
CA ASP A 67 -12.04 -3.03 -21.99
C ASP A 67 -10.71 -2.23 -22.09
N GLY A 68 -9.64 -2.76 -21.51
CA GLY A 68 -8.36 -2.04 -21.51
C GLY A 68 -7.29 -2.70 -20.65
N GLU A 69 -6.37 -1.87 -20.20
CA GLU A 69 -5.34 -2.28 -19.24
C GLU A 69 -5.88 -2.33 -17.82
N GLY A 70 -5.14 -2.99 -16.96
CA GLY A 70 -5.40 -3.10 -15.54
C GLY A 70 -5.82 -4.50 -15.09
N PHE A 71 -5.52 -4.78 -13.83
CA PHE A 71 -5.87 -6.06 -13.18
C PHE A 71 -6.13 -5.88 -11.70
N VAL A 72 -6.84 -6.84 -11.10
CA VAL A 72 -7.13 -6.89 -9.66
C VAL A 72 -6.91 -8.29 -9.14
N ILE A 73 -6.32 -8.39 -7.95
CA ILE A 73 -6.13 -9.61 -7.17
C ILE A 73 -7.06 -9.53 -5.96
N VAL A 74 -8.01 -10.45 -5.87
CA VAL A 74 -8.98 -10.52 -4.76
C VAL A 74 -8.71 -11.78 -3.95
N ALA A 75 -8.75 -11.67 -2.63
CA ALA A 75 -8.61 -12.81 -1.74
C ALA A 75 -9.84 -13.74 -1.83
N GLY A 76 -9.63 -15.03 -1.75
CA GLY A 76 -10.69 -16.04 -1.63
C GLY A 76 -11.30 -16.14 -0.23
N ASP A 77 -10.89 -15.24 0.68
CA ASP A 77 -11.46 -15.08 2.02
C ASP A 77 -11.29 -13.61 2.46
N ASP A 78 -12.37 -12.95 2.82
CA ASP A 78 -12.34 -11.52 3.12
C ASP A 78 -11.87 -11.18 4.55
N ARG A 79 -11.58 -12.19 5.36
CA ARG A 79 -10.91 -12.02 6.65
C ARG A 79 -9.48 -11.48 6.50
N VAL A 80 -8.84 -11.67 5.33
CA VAL A 80 -7.50 -11.10 5.04
C VAL A 80 -7.55 -9.74 4.35
N GLY A 81 -8.76 -9.18 4.13
CA GLY A 81 -8.95 -7.96 3.34
C GLY A 81 -9.25 -8.30 1.88
N GLY A 82 -10.41 -7.90 1.35
CA GLY A 82 -10.95 -8.39 0.08
C GLY A 82 -10.02 -8.21 -1.11
N VAL A 83 -9.51 -7.00 -1.40
CA VAL A 83 -8.59 -6.73 -2.52
C VAL A 83 -7.16 -6.66 -1.99
N LEU A 84 -6.30 -7.56 -2.49
CA LEU A 84 -4.89 -7.68 -2.10
C LEU A 84 -3.95 -6.84 -2.95
N GLY A 85 -4.34 -6.53 -4.18
CA GLY A 85 -3.56 -5.70 -5.07
C GLY A 85 -4.32 -5.38 -6.35
N TYR A 86 -3.93 -4.27 -6.99
CA TYR A 86 -4.46 -3.87 -8.28
C TYR A 86 -3.43 -3.06 -9.07
N SER A 87 -3.64 -2.97 -10.36
CA SER A 87 -2.91 -2.06 -11.24
C SER A 87 -3.88 -1.46 -12.26
N ASP A 88 -3.67 -0.23 -12.64
CA ASP A 88 -4.36 0.45 -13.74
C ASP A 88 -3.69 0.18 -15.11
N ARG A 89 -2.56 -0.52 -15.11
CA ARG A 89 -1.77 -0.83 -16.31
C ARG A 89 -1.42 -2.30 -16.38
N GLY A 90 -1.16 -2.75 -17.63
CA GLY A 90 -0.77 -4.13 -17.91
C GLY A 90 -1.92 -5.11 -17.69
N ARG A 91 -1.62 -6.38 -17.86
CA ARG A 91 -2.55 -7.51 -17.71
C ARG A 91 -1.85 -8.68 -17.05
N LEU A 92 -2.60 -9.48 -16.31
CA LEU A 92 -2.11 -10.78 -15.83
C LEU A 92 -2.24 -11.81 -16.95
N ASP A 93 -1.14 -12.47 -17.25
CA ASP A 93 -1.10 -13.64 -18.14
C ASP A 93 -0.75 -14.86 -17.29
N ALA A 94 -1.69 -15.80 -17.16
CA ALA A 94 -1.52 -16.98 -16.35
C ALA A 94 -0.37 -17.88 -16.83
N GLU A 95 -0.13 -17.93 -18.14
CA GLU A 95 0.87 -18.79 -18.76
C GLU A 95 2.26 -18.13 -18.72
N ASN A 96 2.34 -16.83 -19.01
CA ASN A 96 3.59 -16.09 -19.15
C ASN A 96 3.89 -15.15 -17.97
N MET A 97 3.35 -15.44 -16.79
CA MET A 97 3.57 -14.63 -15.61
C MET A 97 5.03 -14.65 -15.16
N SER A 98 5.58 -13.48 -14.85
CA SER A 98 6.95 -13.35 -14.34
C SER A 98 7.17 -14.09 -13.01
N ALA A 99 8.38 -14.59 -12.78
CA ALA A 99 8.71 -15.32 -11.56
C ALA A 99 8.46 -14.51 -10.26
N PRO A 100 8.77 -13.20 -10.18
CA PRO A 100 8.42 -12.38 -9.02
C PRO A 100 6.91 -12.31 -8.76
N MET A 101 6.09 -12.17 -9.80
CA MET A 101 4.64 -12.12 -9.68
C MET A 101 4.07 -13.47 -9.21
N LYS A 102 4.55 -14.59 -9.79
CA LYS A 102 4.17 -15.94 -9.33
C LYS A 102 4.44 -16.10 -7.83
N LYS A 103 5.65 -15.73 -7.39
CA LYS A 103 6.04 -15.81 -5.98
C LYS A 103 5.20 -14.91 -5.07
N LEU A 104 4.80 -13.73 -5.53
CA LEU A 104 3.91 -12.83 -4.80
C LEU A 104 2.53 -13.47 -4.62
N LEU A 105 1.94 -14.01 -5.69
CA LEU A 105 0.64 -14.69 -5.63
C LEU A 105 0.66 -15.93 -4.74
N GLU A 106 1.73 -16.73 -4.79
CA GLU A 106 1.94 -17.87 -3.88
C GLU A 106 1.93 -17.44 -2.41
N ARG A 107 2.59 -16.32 -2.08
CA ARG A 107 2.59 -15.78 -0.72
C ARG A 107 1.20 -15.33 -0.30
N TYR A 108 0.46 -14.64 -1.15
CA TYR A 108 -0.91 -14.23 -0.87
C TYR A 108 -1.82 -15.43 -0.67
N ALA A 109 -1.76 -16.42 -1.56
CA ALA A 109 -2.54 -17.65 -1.44
C ALA A 109 -2.25 -18.38 -0.12
N ARG A 110 -0.98 -18.47 0.27
CA ARG A 110 -0.60 -19.08 1.55
C ARG A 110 -1.19 -18.37 2.76
N VAL A 111 -1.23 -17.04 2.76
CA VAL A 111 -1.86 -16.27 3.86
C VAL A 111 -3.36 -16.56 3.93
N VAL A 112 -4.04 -16.57 2.77
CA VAL A 112 -5.48 -16.89 2.71
C VAL A 112 -5.74 -18.30 3.23
N GLU A 113 -4.94 -19.29 2.84
CA GLU A 113 -5.07 -20.68 3.31
C GLU A 113 -4.88 -20.79 4.84
N LEU A 114 -3.89 -20.12 5.40
CA LEU A 114 -3.69 -20.10 6.85
C LEU A 114 -4.91 -19.57 7.59
N VAL A 115 -5.54 -18.51 7.08
CA VAL A 115 -6.75 -17.96 7.68
C VAL A 115 -7.95 -18.91 7.54
N LYS A 116 -8.06 -19.65 6.42
CA LYS A 116 -9.12 -20.66 6.23
C LYS A 116 -9.01 -21.82 7.21
N VAL A 117 -7.78 -22.28 7.49
CA VAL A 117 -7.53 -23.47 8.33
C VAL A 117 -7.59 -23.12 9.82
N ASP A 118 -6.92 -22.06 10.25
CA ASP A 118 -6.66 -21.82 11.67
C ASP A 118 -7.62 -20.82 12.33
N SER A 119 -8.63 -20.33 11.64
CA SER A 119 -9.53 -19.27 12.15
C SER A 119 -8.78 -18.08 12.76
N ILE A 120 -7.59 -17.78 12.24
CA ILE A 120 -6.77 -16.65 12.72
C ILE A 120 -7.53 -15.35 12.43
N SER A 121 -7.76 -14.56 13.48
CA SER A 121 -8.31 -13.22 13.34
C SER A 121 -7.20 -12.30 12.82
N VAL A 122 -7.29 -11.88 11.57
CA VAL A 122 -6.41 -10.86 10.99
C VAL A 122 -7.20 -9.55 10.94
N THR A 123 -6.59 -8.45 11.30
CA THR A 123 -7.19 -7.14 11.03
C THR A 123 -7.12 -6.87 9.54
N PRO A 124 -8.23 -6.88 8.79
CA PRO A 124 -8.20 -6.73 7.35
C PRO A 124 -7.75 -5.32 6.97
N VAL A 125 -6.75 -5.23 6.10
CA VAL A 125 -6.35 -3.97 5.46
C VAL A 125 -7.05 -3.90 4.10
N TYR A 126 -8.07 -3.07 4.03
CA TYR A 126 -8.80 -2.88 2.77
C TYR A 126 -8.04 -1.93 1.85
N ALA A 127 -7.70 -2.40 0.65
CA ALA A 127 -7.21 -1.52 -0.41
C ALA A 127 -8.29 -0.49 -0.75
N LYS A 128 -7.89 0.77 -0.88
CA LYS A 128 -8.78 1.84 -1.35
C LYS A 128 -8.66 1.95 -2.86
N PRO A 129 -9.76 2.21 -3.57
CA PRO A 129 -9.70 2.52 -5.00
C PRO A 129 -8.73 3.69 -5.26
N PRO A 130 -8.06 3.72 -6.42
CA PRO A 130 -7.16 4.81 -6.77
C PRO A 130 -7.92 6.14 -6.80
N LYS A 131 -7.31 7.19 -6.26
CA LYS A 131 -7.81 8.54 -6.45
C LYS A 131 -7.52 8.97 -7.89
N ALA A 132 -8.41 9.74 -8.48
CA ALA A 132 -8.25 10.25 -9.84
C ALA A 132 -6.96 11.09 -10.00
N SER A 133 -6.54 11.79 -8.96
CA SER A 133 -5.31 12.57 -8.91
C SER A 133 -4.85 12.74 -7.47
N VAL A 134 -3.54 12.69 -7.25
CA VAL A 134 -2.90 13.04 -5.97
C VAL A 134 -1.81 14.06 -6.28
N LYS A 135 -1.88 15.23 -5.66
CA LYS A 135 -0.83 16.24 -5.77
C LYS A 135 0.46 15.69 -5.12
N PRO A 136 1.65 16.04 -5.66
CA PRO A 136 2.91 15.73 -5.00
C PRO A 136 2.89 16.22 -3.54
N LEU A 137 3.32 15.37 -2.62
CA LEU A 137 3.40 15.71 -1.19
C LEU A 137 4.77 16.26 -0.81
N VAL A 138 5.80 15.89 -1.58
CA VAL A 138 7.17 16.30 -1.36
C VAL A 138 7.46 17.51 -2.25
N SER A 139 7.84 18.64 -1.64
CA SER A 139 8.26 19.86 -2.33
C SER A 139 9.77 19.95 -2.46
N ALA A 140 10.52 19.24 -1.62
CA ALA A 140 11.98 19.31 -1.60
C ALA A 140 12.62 18.79 -2.89
N GLU A 141 13.55 19.57 -3.43
CA GLU A 141 14.36 19.26 -4.62
C GLU A 141 15.80 18.91 -4.24
N TRP A 142 16.00 18.29 -3.09
CA TRP A 142 17.32 17.97 -2.56
C TRP A 142 18.03 16.90 -3.39
N SER A 143 19.30 17.11 -3.64
CA SER A 143 20.16 16.19 -4.40
C SER A 143 21.14 15.43 -3.48
N GLN A 144 22.03 14.64 -4.07
CA GLN A 144 23.01 13.85 -3.33
C GLN A 144 24.38 14.50 -3.23
N ASP A 145 24.61 15.57 -3.97
CA ASP A 145 25.86 16.30 -4.07
C ASP A 145 25.81 17.63 -3.31
N TYR A 146 26.74 18.52 -3.60
CA TYR A 146 26.83 19.82 -2.93
C TYR A 146 25.57 20.68 -3.19
N PRO A 147 25.04 21.38 -2.14
CA PRO A 147 25.59 21.49 -0.77
C PRO A 147 25.15 20.37 0.20
N TYR A 148 24.30 19.45 -0.22
CA TYR A 148 23.65 18.46 0.67
C TYR A 148 24.65 17.43 1.23
N ASN A 149 25.75 17.18 0.53
CA ASN A 149 26.80 16.25 0.96
C ASN A 149 27.97 16.92 1.71
N TYR A 150 27.82 18.17 2.13
CA TYR A 150 28.94 18.93 2.72
C TYR A 150 29.60 18.22 3.91
N TYR A 151 28.81 17.54 4.72
CA TYR A 151 29.29 16.82 5.92
C TYR A 151 29.53 15.32 5.70
N THR A 152 29.42 14.83 4.48
CA THR A 152 29.71 13.40 4.21
C THR A 152 31.22 13.14 4.29
N PRO A 153 31.64 11.88 4.54
CA PRO A 153 33.03 11.51 4.51
C PRO A 153 33.67 11.88 3.17
N ARG A 154 34.95 12.27 3.21
CA ARG A 154 35.68 12.54 1.97
C ARG A 154 36.22 11.27 1.35
N SER A 155 36.13 11.17 0.03
CA SER A 155 36.74 10.10 -0.75
C SER A 155 38.25 10.11 -0.57
N SER A 156 38.83 8.96 -0.25
CA SER A 156 40.31 8.80 -0.15
C SER A 156 41.03 9.02 -1.49
N THR A 157 40.30 8.83 -2.61
CA THR A 157 40.89 8.97 -3.96
C THR A 157 40.80 10.40 -4.47
N SER A 158 39.70 11.10 -4.29
CA SER A 158 39.46 12.43 -4.86
C SER A 158 39.54 13.57 -3.86
N GLY A 159 39.56 13.29 -2.56
CA GLY A 159 39.52 14.31 -1.49
C GLY A 159 38.19 15.05 -1.38
N LYS A 160 37.22 14.80 -2.28
CA LYS A 160 35.91 15.45 -2.29
C LYS A 160 34.91 14.71 -1.38
N PRO A 161 33.87 15.42 -0.84
CA PRO A 161 32.79 14.75 -0.16
C PRO A 161 32.15 13.65 -1.02
N THR A 162 31.79 12.53 -0.41
CA THR A 162 31.06 11.48 -1.10
C THR A 162 29.58 11.89 -1.25
N TYR A 163 28.85 11.23 -2.15
CA TYR A 163 27.40 11.43 -2.25
C TYR A 163 26.67 10.98 -0.97
N THR A 164 25.58 11.64 -0.64
CA THR A 164 24.72 11.23 0.51
C THR A 164 24.09 9.87 0.31
N GLY A 165 23.87 9.44 -0.93
CA GLY A 165 23.17 8.24 -1.30
C GLY A 165 21.65 8.46 -1.53
N CYS A 166 21.13 7.87 -2.59
CA CYS A 166 19.74 8.09 -3.05
C CYS A 166 18.69 7.77 -1.98
N THR A 167 18.87 6.67 -1.25
CA THR A 167 17.94 6.25 -0.20
C THR A 167 17.88 7.27 0.95
N ILE A 168 19.03 7.78 1.38
CA ILE A 168 19.09 8.74 2.49
C ILE A 168 18.50 10.08 2.05
N THR A 169 18.79 10.53 0.83
CA THR A 169 18.21 11.76 0.27
C THR A 169 16.69 11.66 0.17
N ALA A 170 16.17 10.56 -0.38
CA ALA A 170 14.72 10.34 -0.49
C ALA A 170 14.05 10.30 0.89
N MET A 171 14.66 9.61 1.87
CA MET A 171 14.15 9.58 3.23
C MET A 171 14.15 10.97 3.87
N ALA A 172 15.21 11.76 3.69
CA ALA A 172 15.27 13.13 4.22
C ALA A 172 14.15 14.01 3.64
N GLN A 173 13.87 13.91 2.33
CA GLN A 173 12.79 14.65 1.68
C GLN A 173 11.41 14.25 2.24
N VAL A 174 11.18 12.97 2.52
CA VAL A 174 9.93 12.50 3.15
C VAL A 174 9.81 13.03 4.57
N LEU A 175 10.87 12.96 5.38
CA LEU A 175 10.88 13.50 6.74
C LEU A 175 10.62 15.01 6.75
N TYR A 176 11.21 15.72 5.81
CA TYR A 176 10.98 17.15 5.63
C TYR A 176 9.52 17.47 5.28
N ALA A 177 8.92 16.74 4.35
CA ALA A 177 7.51 16.91 3.99
C ALA A 177 6.56 16.71 5.17
N HIS A 178 6.90 15.77 6.07
CA HIS A 178 6.12 15.49 7.29
C HIS A 178 6.52 16.32 8.51
N ARG A 179 7.60 17.13 8.43
CA ARG A 179 8.15 17.90 9.57
C ARG A 179 8.41 17.00 10.79
N TRP A 180 8.96 15.79 10.55
CA TRP A 180 9.16 14.77 11.57
C TRP A 180 10.49 14.02 11.33
N PRO A 181 11.20 13.58 12.42
CA PRO A 181 10.91 13.85 13.84
C PRO A 181 11.22 15.30 14.22
N LYS A 182 10.65 15.79 15.30
CA LYS A 182 10.97 17.14 15.81
C LYS A 182 12.33 17.19 16.51
N MET A 183 12.70 16.07 17.15
CA MET A 183 13.96 15.93 17.86
C MET A 183 14.73 14.74 17.30
N ARG A 184 16.05 14.79 17.42
CA ARG A 184 16.90 13.65 17.09
C ARG A 184 16.59 12.48 18.02
N PRO A 185 16.49 11.23 17.51
CA PRO A 185 16.31 10.05 18.36
C PRO A 185 17.47 9.90 19.36
N GLU A 186 17.15 9.48 20.56
CA GLU A 186 18.15 9.16 21.58
C GLU A 186 19.10 8.04 21.08
N GLY A 187 20.36 8.07 21.52
CA GLY A 187 21.37 7.06 21.17
C GLY A 187 22.03 7.24 19.80
N VAL A 188 21.66 8.24 19.00
CA VAL A 188 22.36 8.54 17.76
C VAL A 188 23.68 9.24 18.07
N ASN A 189 24.81 8.60 17.71
CA ASN A 189 26.14 9.15 17.92
C ASN A 189 26.31 10.49 17.17
N ARG A 190 26.85 11.47 17.87
CA ARG A 190 27.29 12.74 17.27
C ARG A 190 28.65 12.49 16.57
N GLY A 191 28.61 12.09 15.29
CA GLY A 191 29.81 12.05 14.47
C GLY A 191 30.41 13.46 14.26
N LYS A 192 31.59 13.54 13.68
CA LYS A 192 32.16 14.81 13.19
C LYS A 192 31.19 15.42 12.17
N GLY A 193 30.76 16.65 12.39
CA GLY A 193 29.75 17.33 11.58
C GLY A 193 28.31 17.09 12.01
N ALA A 194 28.09 16.50 13.20
CA ALA A 194 26.76 16.38 13.76
C ALA A 194 26.13 17.76 14.00
N MET A 195 24.81 17.82 13.88
CA MET A 195 24.04 19.04 14.15
C MET A 195 24.36 19.61 15.53
N ALA A 196 24.48 20.92 15.60
CA ALA A 196 24.72 21.62 16.86
C ALA A 196 23.56 21.50 17.85
N TYR A 197 22.37 21.19 17.33
CA TYR A 197 21.13 21.16 18.08
C TYR A 197 20.51 19.76 18.06
N ASP A 198 19.76 19.43 19.11
CA ASP A 198 19.05 18.15 19.24
C ASP A 198 17.67 18.15 18.56
N TYR A 199 17.28 19.24 17.92
CA TYR A 199 16.02 19.39 17.19
C TYR A 199 16.27 19.71 15.71
N TYR A 200 15.28 19.37 14.88
CA TYR A 200 15.26 19.72 13.47
C TYR A 200 14.45 21.01 13.28
N ASP A 201 15.06 22.04 12.74
CA ASP A 201 14.41 23.31 12.43
C ASP A 201 13.77 23.27 11.05
N TRP A 202 12.71 22.47 10.94
CA TRP A 202 12.03 22.21 9.68
C TRP A 202 11.51 23.46 8.99
N ASP A 203 11.10 24.47 9.76
CA ASP A 203 10.46 25.68 9.21
C ASP A 203 11.47 26.62 8.55
N ASN A 204 12.76 26.52 8.95
CA ASN A 204 13.86 27.26 8.34
C ASN A 204 14.61 26.45 7.24
N MET A 205 14.24 25.21 6.99
CA MET A 205 14.77 24.47 5.87
C MET A 205 14.12 24.90 4.57
N LEU A 206 14.92 25.00 3.49
CA LEU A 206 14.45 25.37 2.16
C LEU A 206 14.15 24.13 1.31
N ASP A 207 13.22 24.27 0.39
CA ASP A 207 12.92 23.23 -0.60
C ASP A 207 14.12 22.93 -1.51
N SER A 208 14.97 23.94 -1.75
CA SER A 208 16.20 23.80 -2.55
C SER A 208 17.28 24.73 -2.02
N TYR A 209 18.52 24.29 -2.09
CA TYR A 209 19.70 25.08 -1.77
C TYR A 209 20.58 25.24 -3.00
N SER A 210 20.86 26.49 -3.40
CA SER A 210 21.89 26.80 -4.39
C SER A 210 23.18 27.10 -3.66
N GLY A 211 24.22 26.30 -3.87
CA GLY A 211 25.55 26.50 -3.31
C GLY A 211 26.57 26.79 -4.40
N GLY A 212 27.50 27.71 -4.18
CA GLY A 212 28.75 27.77 -4.96
C GLY A 212 29.51 26.45 -4.76
N GLY A 213 30.27 26.02 -5.80
CA GLY A 213 31.08 24.80 -5.69
C GLY A 213 32.11 24.87 -4.55
N TYR A 214 32.74 23.74 -4.29
CA TYR A 214 33.80 23.62 -3.28
C TYR A 214 34.95 24.60 -3.53
#